data_dd7c7dc6d110cadbf97059e0f7058439
#
_entry.id   dd7c7dc6d110cadbf97059e0f7058439
#
_cell.length_a   1.000
_cell.length_b   1.000
_cell.length_c   1.000
_cell.angle_alpha   90.00
_cell.angle_beta   90.00
_cell.angle_gamma   90.00
#
_symmetry.space_group_name_H-M   'P 1'
#
loop_
_entity.id
_entity.type
_entity.pdbx_description
1 polymer ?
#
loop_
_entity_poly.entity_id
_entity_poly.type
_entity_poly.pdbx_seq_one_letter_code
_entity_poly.pdbx_strand_id
1 'polypeptide(L)'
;VFTPHTPINQENLFRGRITEVQQILSTLNTPGQHVLLFGDRGVGKSSLANIASSKLIKIAGKDLVIKRCSKSDSFSTIFESALMKCGIDISIQSKNISGSFSIKGIGCQESTEYNGFMDKVQSPSWIYEKLKDLNTLLLIDEFDSIQNKEDKHKVAELIKLLSDSNSSFKIFVVGIAESAEELTAGHPSVQRCLKEIKLSKMSQRELVDIINSGSAKLKLNFTRDAKFRICRLSSGYPHFTHLISLKSAEGAIINEVTDIDIDDVNEAI
;
A
#
# COMPACT_ATOMS: atom_id res chain seq x y z
N VAL A 1 19.34 8.66 4.41
CA VAL A 1 19.10 8.32 5.82
C VAL A 1 17.74 8.84 6.24
N PHE A 2 17.54 10.15 6.23
CA PHE A 2 16.21 10.73 6.35
C PHE A 2 15.56 10.81 4.96
N THR A 3 14.33 10.26 4.81
CA THR A 3 13.66 10.09 3.50
C THR A 3 12.24 10.66 3.54
N PRO A 4 12.08 12.00 3.59
CA PRO A 4 10.75 12.61 3.67
C PRO A 4 9.89 12.36 2.44
N HIS A 5 10.50 12.26 1.25
CA HIS A 5 9.79 12.25 -0.03
C HIS A 5 9.46 10.83 -0.56
N THR A 6 10.01 9.80 0.05
CA THR A 6 9.79 8.40 -0.41
C THR A 6 9.41 7.49 0.75
N PRO A 7 8.46 6.55 0.54
CA PRO A 7 8.16 5.53 1.52
C PRO A 7 9.39 4.69 1.89
N ILE A 8 9.51 4.34 3.16
CA ILE A 8 10.61 3.50 3.65
C ILE A 8 10.40 2.07 3.17
N ASN A 9 11.41 1.51 2.48
CA ASN A 9 11.41 0.12 2.00
C ASN A 9 12.45 -0.74 2.73
N GLN A 10 13.30 -0.14 3.56
CA GLN A 10 14.36 -0.84 4.29
C GLN A 10 14.02 -0.98 5.77
N GLU A 11 14.02 -2.20 6.28
CA GLU A 11 13.70 -2.50 7.68
C GLU A 11 14.62 -1.77 8.67
N ASN A 12 15.88 -1.57 8.32
CA ASN A 12 16.88 -0.90 9.16
C ASN A 12 16.64 0.62 9.32
N LEU A 13 15.79 1.22 8.49
CA LEU A 13 15.35 2.62 8.57
C LEU A 13 13.99 2.77 9.25
N PHE A 14 13.20 1.70 9.29
CA PHE A 14 11.86 1.71 9.85
C PHE A 14 11.93 1.63 11.38
N ARG A 15 11.21 2.51 12.06
CA ARG A 15 11.14 2.57 13.53
C ARG A 15 9.70 2.68 14.01
N GLY A 16 9.47 2.12 15.20
CA GLY A 16 8.12 2.06 15.77
C GLY A 16 7.20 1.06 15.09
N ARG A 17 5.93 1.12 15.37
CA ARG A 17 4.86 0.36 14.69
C ARG A 17 4.99 -1.16 14.75
N ILE A 18 5.66 -1.69 15.78
CA ILE A 18 5.88 -3.14 15.91
C ILE A 18 4.56 -3.88 16.05
N THR A 19 3.63 -3.33 16.83
CA THR A 19 2.30 -3.91 17.07
C THR A 19 1.49 -3.98 15.77
N GLU A 20 1.50 -2.89 14.99
CA GLU A 20 0.78 -2.84 13.72
C GLU A 20 1.37 -3.81 12.69
N VAL A 21 2.71 -3.89 12.60
CA VAL A 21 3.38 -4.91 11.76
C VAL A 21 2.95 -6.32 12.17
N GLN A 22 2.95 -6.64 13.46
CA GLN A 22 2.53 -7.95 13.96
C GLN A 22 1.07 -8.25 13.63
N GLN A 23 0.17 -7.29 13.81
CA GLN A 23 -1.24 -7.42 13.46
C GLN A 23 -1.43 -7.69 11.97
N ILE A 24 -0.75 -6.94 11.10
CA ILE A 24 -0.80 -7.15 9.64
C ILE A 24 -0.32 -8.57 9.29
N LEU A 25 0.86 -8.98 9.80
CA LEU A 25 1.42 -10.29 9.50
C LEU A 25 0.53 -11.43 10.01
N SER A 26 0.01 -11.34 11.24
CA SER A 26 -0.90 -12.32 11.80
C SER A 26 -2.17 -12.44 10.96
N THR A 27 -2.78 -11.31 10.57
CA THR A 27 -3.99 -11.29 9.75
C THR A 27 -3.76 -11.91 8.37
N LEU A 28 -2.70 -11.50 7.66
CA LEU A 28 -2.41 -12.00 6.32
C LEU A 28 -2.04 -13.50 6.30
N ASN A 29 -1.53 -14.03 7.42
CA ASN A 29 -1.29 -15.46 7.58
C ASN A 29 -2.56 -16.26 7.96
N THR A 30 -3.62 -15.58 8.37
CA THR A 30 -4.89 -16.25 8.70
C THR A 30 -5.66 -16.56 7.42
N PRO A 31 -6.14 -17.82 7.22
CA PRO A 31 -6.98 -18.16 6.07
C PRO A 31 -8.23 -17.27 6.01
N GLY A 32 -8.64 -16.89 4.80
CA GLY A 32 -9.82 -16.06 4.57
C GLY A 32 -9.73 -14.61 5.09
N GLN A 33 -8.59 -14.16 5.64
CA GLN A 33 -8.44 -12.81 6.14
C GLN A 33 -7.60 -11.95 5.19
N HIS A 34 -8.02 -10.70 5.05
CA HIS A 34 -7.36 -9.64 4.29
C HIS A 34 -7.14 -8.42 5.17
N VAL A 35 -6.36 -7.44 4.73
CA VAL A 35 -6.04 -6.24 5.55
C VAL A 35 -6.46 -4.97 4.85
N LEU A 36 -7.04 -4.06 5.61
CA LEU A 36 -7.26 -2.66 5.28
C LEU A 36 -6.51 -1.79 6.28
N LEU A 37 -5.47 -1.10 5.81
CA LEU A 37 -4.71 -0.13 6.59
C LEU A 37 -5.16 1.27 6.22
N PHE A 38 -5.66 2.04 7.17
CA PHE A 38 -6.13 3.39 6.92
C PHE A 38 -5.68 4.38 8.00
N GLY A 39 -5.76 5.67 7.70
CA GLY A 39 -5.36 6.75 8.60
C GLY A 39 -5.03 8.01 7.83
N ASP A 40 -4.63 9.07 8.54
CA ASP A 40 -4.31 10.37 7.97
C ASP A 40 -3.17 10.29 6.94
N ARG A 41 -3.09 11.27 6.04
CA ARG A 41 -1.94 11.42 5.16
C ARG A 41 -0.69 11.75 5.97
N GLY A 42 0.45 11.20 5.58
CA GLY A 42 1.74 11.46 6.25
C GLY A 42 2.02 10.66 7.53
N VAL A 43 1.09 9.79 8.01
CA VAL A 43 1.32 8.95 9.20
C VAL A 43 2.20 7.72 8.93
N GLY A 44 2.60 7.48 7.67
CA GLY A 44 3.52 6.40 7.32
C GLY A 44 2.86 5.11 6.84
N LYS A 45 1.60 5.13 6.35
CA LYS A 45 0.87 3.94 5.86
C LYS A 45 1.63 3.13 4.81
N SER A 46 2.07 3.80 3.73
CA SER A 46 2.80 3.12 2.63
C SER A 46 4.13 2.52 3.09
N SER A 47 4.85 3.19 4.01
CA SER A 47 6.07 2.64 4.62
C SER A 47 5.78 1.38 5.43
N LEU A 48 4.75 1.42 6.29
CA LEU A 48 4.32 0.27 7.09
C LEU A 48 3.89 -0.89 6.19
N ALA A 49 3.10 -0.62 5.15
CA ALA A 49 2.63 -1.63 4.21
C ALA A 49 3.80 -2.30 3.47
N ASN A 50 4.77 -1.53 2.98
CA ASN A 50 5.97 -2.06 2.31
C ASN A 50 6.78 -2.96 3.24
N ILE A 51 7.02 -2.53 4.48
CA ILE A 51 7.79 -3.30 5.45
C ILE A 51 7.06 -4.59 5.85
N ALA A 52 5.76 -4.50 6.15
CA ALA A 52 4.95 -5.68 6.48
C ALA A 52 4.90 -6.68 5.32
N SER A 53 4.70 -6.19 4.08
CA SER A 53 4.72 -7.02 2.87
C SER A 53 6.07 -7.72 2.66
N SER A 54 7.19 -6.98 2.79
CA SER A 54 8.54 -7.55 2.68
C SER A 54 8.81 -8.64 3.72
N LYS A 55 8.31 -8.46 4.96
CA LYS A 55 8.43 -9.48 6.02
C LYS A 55 7.57 -10.72 5.69
N LEU A 56 6.35 -10.52 5.22
CA LEU A 56 5.46 -11.62 4.85
C LEU A 56 6.06 -12.49 3.75
N ILE A 57 6.67 -11.88 2.73
CA ILE A 57 7.35 -12.59 1.65
C ILE A 57 8.44 -13.51 2.21
N LYS A 58 9.29 -12.96 3.08
CA LYS A 58 10.39 -13.72 3.70
C LYS A 58 9.90 -14.88 4.56
N ILE A 59 8.77 -14.72 5.26
CA ILE A 59 8.23 -15.72 6.20
C ILE A 59 7.36 -16.76 5.47
N ALA A 60 6.49 -16.34 4.57
CA ALA A 60 5.45 -17.17 3.97
C ALA A 60 5.76 -17.58 2.51
N GLY A 61 6.89 -17.13 1.93
CA GLY A 61 7.26 -17.44 0.56
C GLY A 61 6.24 -17.00 -0.49
N LYS A 62 5.51 -15.90 -0.22
CA LYS A 62 4.51 -15.35 -1.15
C LYS A 62 5.17 -14.45 -2.18
N ASP A 63 4.61 -14.45 -3.39
CA ASP A 63 4.92 -13.42 -4.38
C ASP A 63 4.28 -12.08 -3.98
N LEU A 64 4.92 -10.97 -4.35
CA LEU A 64 4.41 -9.64 -4.09
C LEU A 64 4.08 -8.91 -5.39
N VAL A 65 2.85 -8.47 -5.47
CA VAL A 65 2.40 -7.52 -6.49
C VAL A 65 2.01 -6.22 -5.80
N ILE A 66 2.58 -5.11 -6.27
CA ILE A 66 2.24 -3.77 -5.77
C ILE A 66 1.55 -2.99 -6.88
N LYS A 67 0.35 -2.50 -6.59
CA LYS A 67 -0.38 -1.53 -7.40
C LYS A 67 -0.57 -0.26 -6.59
N ARG A 68 -0.01 0.85 -7.06
CA ARG A 68 -0.32 2.18 -6.55
C ARG A 68 -1.42 2.77 -7.43
N CYS A 69 -2.52 3.16 -6.80
CA CYS A 69 -3.68 3.69 -7.51
C CYS A 69 -3.54 5.18 -7.82
N SER A 70 -4.18 5.59 -8.89
CA SER A 70 -4.33 6.97 -9.34
C SER A 70 -5.81 7.28 -9.61
N LYS A 71 -6.14 8.54 -9.90
CA LYS A 71 -7.53 8.94 -10.20
C LYS A 71 -8.12 8.29 -11.46
N SER A 72 -7.25 7.86 -12.37
CA SER A 72 -7.66 7.19 -13.62
C SER A 72 -7.82 5.67 -13.47
N ASP A 73 -7.48 5.11 -12.29
CA ASP A 73 -7.60 3.68 -12.08
C ASP A 73 -9.03 3.26 -11.77
N SER A 74 -9.40 2.10 -12.31
CA SER A 74 -10.66 1.39 -12.13
C SER A 74 -10.39 -0.01 -11.58
N PHE A 75 -11.45 -0.75 -11.24
CA PHE A 75 -11.33 -2.16 -10.88
C PHE A 75 -10.56 -2.95 -11.95
N SER A 76 -10.92 -2.80 -13.23
CA SER A 76 -10.26 -3.50 -14.33
C SER A 76 -8.78 -3.18 -14.43
N THR A 77 -8.38 -1.91 -14.40
CA THR A 77 -6.94 -1.54 -14.54
C THR A 77 -6.08 -2.02 -13.38
N ILE A 78 -6.66 -2.10 -12.17
CA ILE A 78 -5.97 -2.65 -11.00
C ILE A 78 -5.67 -4.14 -11.22
N PHE A 79 -6.70 -4.90 -11.63
CA PHE A 79 -6.57 -6.34 -11.73
C PHE A 79 -5.93 -6.81 -13.04
N GLU A 80 -6.03 -6.07 -14.13
CA GLU A 80 -5.18 -6.27 -15.31
C GLU A 80 -3.69 -6.19 -14.95
N SER A 81 -3.30 -5.11 -14.26
CA SER A 81 -1.93 -4.94 -13.81
C SER A 81 -1.49 -6.08 -12.86
N ALA A 82 -2.38 -6.55 -11.98
CA ALA A 82 -2.10 -7.65 -11.07
C ALA A 82 -1.93 -8.98 -11.82
N LEU A 83 -2.83 -9.31 -12.74
CA LEU A 83 -2.80 -10.52 -13.56
C LEU A 83 -1.52 -10.59 -14.39
N MET A 84 -1.15 -9.50 -15.09
CA MET A 84 0.09 -9.42 -15.86
C MET A 84 1.33 -9.69 -15.01
N LYS A 85 1.40 -9.09 -13.81
CA LYS A 85 2.52 -9.29 -12.88
C LYS A 85 2.56 -10.71 -12.29
N CYS A 86 1.42 -11.39 -12.22
CA CYS A 86 1.34 -12.80 -11.85
C CYS A 86 1.66 -13.74 -13.02
N GLY A 87 2.07 -13.24 -14.18
CA GLY A 87 2.39 -14.04 -15.36
C GLY A 87 1.16 -14.58 -16.10
N ILE A 88 -0.03 -14.05 -15.80
CA ILE A 88 -1.26 -14.43 -16.51
C ILE A 88 -1.39 -13.52 -17.73
N ASP A 89 -1.16 -14.12 -18.91
CA ASP A 89 -1.28 -13.38 -20.17
C ASP A 89 -2.74 -13.17 -20.53
N ILE A 90 -3.14 -11.91 -20.48
CA ILE A 90 -4.48 -11.46 -20.78
C ILE A 90 -4.74 -11.45 -22.30
N SER A 91 -3.70 -11.28 -23.11
CA SER A 91 -3.78 -11.15 -24.57
C SER A 91 -4.07 -12.48 -25.29
N ILE A 92 -3.67 -13.61 -24.71
CA ILE A 92 -3.82 -14.93 -25.33
C ILE A 92 -5.26 -15.44 -25.27
N GLN A 93 -6.05 -15.01 -24.29
CA GLN A 93 -7.44 -15.48 -24.14
C GLN A 93 -8.40 -14.85 -25.17
N SER A 94 -8.04 -13.72 -25.78
CA SER A 94 -8.80 -13.16 -26.90
C SER A 94 -8.63 -13.97 -28.19
N LYS A 95 -7.53 -14.72 -28.36
CA LYS A 95 -7.27 -15.52 -29.57
C LYS A 95 -7.91 -16.91 -29.57
N ASN A 96 -8.22 -17.47 -28.39
CA ASN A 96 -8.79 -18.82 -28.31
C ASN A 96 -10.33 -18.90 -28.45
N ILE A 97 -11.00 -17.78 -28.65
CA ILE A 97 -12.46 -17.74 -28.89
C ILE A 97 -12.81 -17.56 -30.38
N SER A 98 -11.80 -17.37 -31.26
CA SER A 98 -12.01 -17.40 -32.71
C SER A 98 -12.12 -18.84 -33.24
N GLY A 99 -13.11 -19.58 -32.73
CA GLY A 99 -13.63 -20.78 -33.39
C GLY A 99 -14.35 -20.35 -34.67
N SER A 100 -13.76 -20.70 -35.81
CA SER A 100 -14.21 -20.49 -37.16
C SER A 100 -15.74 -20.51 -37.35
N PHE A 101 -16.30 -19.38 -37.68
CA PHE A 101 -17.51 -19.27 -38.48
C PHE A 101 -17.27 -18.27 -39.61
N SER A 102 -16.90 -18.83 -40.77
CA SER A 102 -16.81 -18.07 -42.02
C SER A 102 -18.20 -17.78 -42.53
N ILE A 103 -18.68 -16.53 -42.36
CA ILE A 103 -19.71 -15.96 -43.21
C ILE A 103 -19.11 -14.69 -43.81
N LYS A 104 -18.96 -14.75 -45.16
CA LYS A 104 -18.58 -13.61 -45.98
C LYS A 104 -19.57 -12.46 -45.83
N GLY A 105 -19.06 -11.30 -45.42
CA GLY A 105 -19.72 -10.02 -45.69
C GLY A 105 -19.68 -9.02 -44.55
N ILE A 106 -18.93 -7.95 -44.76
CA ILE A 106 -19.01 -6.61 -44.17
C ILE A 106 -18.38 -6.41 -42.79
N GLY A 107 -17.30 -5.63 -42.80
CA GLY A 107 -16.52 -5.10 -41.72
C GLY A 107 -17.28 -4.54 -40.53
N CYS A 108 -17.11 -5.23 -39.39
CA CYS A 108 -17.35 -4.76 -38.03
C CYS A 108 -16.94 -5.82 -36.96
N GLN A 109 -15.78 -6.50 -37.10
CA GLN A 109 -15.44 -7.64 -36.21
C GLN A 109 -14.32 -7.39 -35.19
N GLU A 110 -13.56 -6.31 -35.28
CA GLU A 110 -12.48 -6.07 -34.28
C GLU A 110 -12.96 -5.43 -32.97
N SER A 111 -14.10 -4.71 -32.98
CA SER A 111 -14.59 -4.01 -31.79
C SER A 111 -15.34 -4.91 -30.79
N THR A 112 -15.95 -6.00 -31.25
CA THR A 112 -16.79 -6.86 -30.39
C THR A 112 -15.99 -7.83 -29.53
N GLU A 113 -14.83 -8.30 -29.98
CA GLU A 113 -13.97 -9.19 -29.20
C GLU A 113 -13.21 -8.46 -28.10
N TYR A 114 -12.76 -7.24 -28.37
CA TYR A 114 -12.10 -6.38 -27.37
C TYR A 114 -13.07 -5.97 -26.26
N ASN A 115 -14.29 -5.59 -26.60
CA ASN A 115 -15.34 -5.25 -25.63
C ASN A 115 -15.71 -6.46 -24.75
N GLY A 116 -15.85 -7.66 -25.32
CA GLY A 116 -16.18 -8.86 -24.52
C GLY A 116 -15.10 -9.30 -23.56
N PHE A 117 -13.84 -8.90 -23.76
CA PHE A 117 -12.75 -9.15 -22.83
C PHE A 117 -12.73 -8.11 -21.70
N MET A 118 -12.86 -6.82 -22.01
CA MET A 118 -12.95 -5.76 -21.03
C MET A 118 -14.13 -5.97 -20.06
N ASP A 119 -15.26 -6.49 -20.58
CA ASP A 119 -16.41 -6.86 -19.73
C ASP A 119 -16.09 -7.99 -18.74
N LYS A 120 -15.23 -8.95 -19.11
CA LYS A 120 -14.81 -10.04 -18.22
C LYS A 120 -13.89 -9.56 -17.09
N VAL A 121 -12.92 -8.70 -17.38
CA VAL A 121 -12.01 -8.15 -16.35
C VAL A 121 -12.75 -7.23 -15.39
N GLN A 122 -13.93 -6.75 -15.74
CA GLN A 122 -14.81 -6.02 -14.83
C GLN A 122 -15.58 -6.91 -13.84
N SER A 123 -15.55 -8.24 -14.02
CA SER A 123 -16.25 -9.19 -13.15
C SER A 123 -15.36 -9.66 -12.00
N PRO A 124 -15.74 -9.40 -10.73
CA PRO A 124 -15.03 -9.94 -9.55
C PRO A 124 -14.93 -11.47 -9.57
N SER A 125 -15.97 -12.16 -10.02
CA SER A 125 -16.00 -13.63 -10.09
C SER A 125 -14.99 -14.17 -11.10
N TRP A 126 -14.85 -13.51 -12.26
CA TRP A 126 -13.84 -13.92 -13.24
C TRP A 126 -12.41 -13.70 -12.73
N ILE A 127 -12.14 -12.56 -12.11
CA ILE A 127 -10.84 -12.26 -11.47
C ILE A 127 -10.54 -13.28 -10.36
N TYR A 128 -11.54 -13.61 -9.53
CA TYR A 128 -11.41 -14.63 -8.49
C TYR A 128 -10.93 -15.97 -9.06
N GLU A 129 -11.55 -16.48 -10.13
CA GLU A 129 -11.15 -17.75 -10.76
C GLU A 129 -9.69 -17.73 -11.27
N LYS A 130 -9.15 -16.57 -11.61
CA LYS A 130 -7.75 -16.43 -12.06
C LYS A 130 -6.74 -16.33 -10.92
N LEU A 131 -7.17 -15.80 -9.77
CA LEU A 131 -6.25 -15.48 -8.67
C LEU A 131 -6.31 -16.47 -7.51
N LYS A 132 -7.43 -17.18 -7.31
CA LYS A 132 -7.72 -17.96 -6.10
C LYS A 132 -6.64 -18.95 -5.68
N ASP A 133 -5.93 -19.56 -6.64
CA ASP A 133 -4.92 -20.60 -6.41
C ASP A 133 -3.48 -20.04 -6.34
N LEU A 134 -3.30 -18.74 -6.55
CA LEU A 134 -1.98 -18.10 -6.52
C LEU A 134 -1.53 -17.83 -5.08
N ASN A 135 -0.27 -18.13 -4.78
CA ASN A 135 0.35 -17.79 -3.49
C ASN A 135 0.94 -16.37 -3.51
N THR A 136 0.09 -15.37 -3.70
CA THR A 136 0.49 -13.98 -3.96
C THR A 136 -0.15 -13.04 -2.96
N LEU A 137 0.59 -11.99 -2.57
CA LEU A 137 0.08 -10.81 -1.87
C LEU A 137 -0.06 -9.67 -2.87
N LEU A 138 -1.27 -9.15 -3.06
CA LEU A 138 -1.54 -7.91 -3.78
C LEU A 138 -1.65 -6.75 -2.78
N LEU A 139 -0.68 -5.84 -2.82
CA LEU A 139 -0.73 -4.57 -2.10
C LEU A 139 -1.32 -3.49 -3.01
N ILE A 140 -2.48 -2.96 -2.63
CA ILE A 140 -3.16 -1.84 -3.30
C ILE A 140 -2.93 -0.59 -2.46
N ASP A 141 -2.03 0.29 -2.89
CA ASP A 141 -1.71 1.54 -2.19
C ASP A 141 -2.44 2.73 -2.83
N GLU A 142 -2.71 3.76 -2.04
CA GLU A 142 -3.45 4.97 -2.46
C GLU A 142 -4.87 4.64 -2.99
N PHE A 143 -5.55 3.67 -2.37
CA PHE A 143 -6.89 3.23 -2.76
C PHE A 143 -7.93 4.35 -2.73
N ASP A 144 -7.72 5.37 -1.90
CA ASP A 144 -8.53 6.59 -1.86
C ASP A 144 -8.48 7.42 -3.15
N SER A 145 -7.51 7.18 -4.03
CA SER A 145 -7.45 7.85 -5.34
C SER A 145 -8.53 7.39 -6.31
N ILE A 146 -9.09 6.19 -6.13
CA ILE A 146 -10.17 5.65 -6.98
C ILE A 146 -11.44 6.47 -6.75
N GLN A 147 -11.97 7.06 -7.83
CA GLN A 147 -13.14 7.95 -7.75
C GLN A 147 -14.47 7.19 -7.80
N ASN A 148 -14.53 6.09 -8.55
CA ASN A 148 -15.76 5.35 -8.76
C ASN A 148 -16.06 4.42 -7.57
N LYS A 149 -17.21 4.62 -6.92
CA LYS A 149 -17.68 3.79 -5.81
C LYS A 149 -17.98 2.35 -6.22
N GLU A 150 -18.48 2.16 -7.45
CA GLU A 150 -18.77 0.82 -7.97
C GLU A 150 -17.48 -0.02 -8.09
N ASP A 151 -16.37 0.59 -8.54
CA ASP A 151 -15.08 -0.09 -8.59
C ASP A 151 -14.59 -0.50 -7.19
N LYS A 152 -14.80 0.33 -6.18
CA LYS A 152 -14.50 -0.01 -4.78
C LYS A 152 -15.36 -1.16 -4.28
N HIS A 153 -16.65 -1.18 -4.62
CA HIS A 153 -17.56 -2.29 -4.28
C HIS A 153 -17.13 -3.60 -4.95
N LYS A 154 -16.68 -3.56 -6.21
CA LYS A 154 -16.14 -4.74 -6.90
C LYS A 154 -14.89 -5.30 -6.22
N VAL A 155 -14.02 -4.44 -5.68
CA VAL A 155 -12.87 -4.88 -4.86
C VAL A 155 -13.35 -5.58 -3.59
N ALA A 156 -14.36 -5.03 -2.91
CA ALA A 156 -14.94 -5.63 -1.71
C ALA A 156 -15.57 -7.00 -2.00
N GLU A 157 -16.31 -7.14 -3.11
CA GLU A 157 -16.89 -8.40 -3.57
C GLU A 157 -15.80 -9.45 -3.84
N LEU A 158 -14.72 -9.08 -4.53
CA LEU A 158 -13.60 -9.98 -4.79
C LEU A 158 -12.92 -10.43 -3.49
N ILE A 159 -12.70 -9.52 -2.53
CA ILE A 159 -12.17 -9.84 -1.20
C ILE A 159 -13.05 -10.91 -0.54
N LYS A 160 -14.37 -10.76 -0.60
CA LYS A 160 -15.31 -11.74 -0.05
C LYS A 160 -15.18 -13.11 -0.74
N LEU A 161 -15.15 -13.16 -2.06
CA LEU A 161 -14.99 -14.40 -2.82
C LEU A 161 -13.71 -15.16 -2.45
N LEU A 162 -12.59 -14.44 -2.38
CA LEU A 162 -11.29 -14.99 -1.97
C LEU A 162 -11.30 -15.49 -0.51
N SER A 163 -12.02 -14.79 0.36
CA SER A 163 -12.18 -15.16 1.76
C SER A 163 -13.01 -16.42 1.93
N ASP A 164 -14.18 -16.49 1.28
CA ASP A 164 -15.12 -17.61 1.40
C ASP A 164 -14.48 -18.93 0.91
N SER A 165 -13.53 -18.86 -0.02
CA SER A 165 -12.77 -20.02 -0.52
C SER A 165 -11.49 -20.35 0.27
N ASN A 166 -11.16 -19.58 1.30
CA ASN A 166 -9.88 -19.66 2.01
C ASN A 166 -8.66 -19.55 1.08
N SER A 167 -8.75 -18.74 0.02
CA SER A 167 -7.71 -18.56 -0.98
C SER A 167 -6.35 -18.20 -0.36
N SER A 168 -5.27 -18.72 -0.95
CA SER A 168 -3.90 -18.31 -0.61
C SER A 168 -3.55 -16.92 -1.14
N PHE A 169 -4.31 -16.41 -2.13
CA PHE A 169 -4.18 -15.04 -2.60
C PHE A 169 -4.67 -14.05 -1.54
N LYS A 170 -3.83 -13.07 -1.21
CA LYS A 170 -4.15 -12.07 -0.18
C LYS A 170 -4.21 -10.68 -0.76
N ILE A 171 -5.15 -9.89 -0.28
CA ILE A 171 -5.27 -8.46 -0.63
C ILE A 171 -4.97 -7.63 0.61
N PHE A 172 -4.07 -6.65 0.43
CA PHE A 172 -3.72 -5.66 1.42
C PHE A 172 -4.01 -4.27 0.85
N VAL A 173 -5.07 -3.64 1.33
CA VAL A 173 -5.52 -2.32 0.89
C VAL A 173 -4.97 -1.24 1.82
N VAL A 174 -4.48 -0.14 1.24
CA VAL A 174 -4.01 1.04 1.96
C VAL A 174 -4.78 2.27 1.46
N GLY A 175 -5.38 3.03 2.39
CA GLY A 175 -6.18 4.21 2.06
C GLY A 175 -6.40 5.15 3.23
N ILE A 176 -7.43 5.99 3.15
CA ILE A 176 -7.90 6.86 4.22
C ILE A 176 -9.18 6.29 4.87
N ALA A 177 -9.65 6.90 5.97
CA ALA A 177 -10.82 6.42 6.72
C ALA A 177 -12.10 6.32 5.85
N GLU A 178 -12.32 7.29 4.98
CA GLU A 178 -13.47 7.31 4.06
C GLU A 178 -13.48 6.09 3.13
N SER A 179 -12.29 5.67 2.65
CA SER A 179 -12.16 4.45 1.84
C SER A 179 -12.49 3.18 2.61
N ALA A 180 -12.23 3.16 3.93
CA ALA A 180 -12.60 2.04 4.79
C ALA A 180 -14.13 1.91 4.88
N GLU A 181 -14.82 3.02 5.13
CA GLU A 181 -16.29 3.05 5.17
C GLU A 181 -16.90 2.64 3.83
N GLU A 182 -16.37 3.14 2.70
CA GLU A 182 -16.85 2.81 1.37
C GLU A 182 -16.66 1.32 1.01
N LEU A 183 -15.56 0.70 1.43
CA LEU A 183 -15.33 -0.74 1.22
C LEU A 183 -16.28 -1.61 2.04
N THR A 184 -16.62 -1.19 3.25
CA THR A 184 -17.39 -2.02 4.20
C THR A 184 -18.88 -1.75 4.16
N ALA A 185 -19.32 -0.52 3.84
CA ALA A 185 -20.72 -0.12 3.85
C ALA A 185 -21.57 -0.85 2.79
N GLY A 186 -20.98 -1.17 1.62
CA GLY A 186 -21.68 -1.87 0.54
C GLY A 186 -21.91 -3.36 0.79
N HIS A 187 -21.09 -3.99 1.65
CA HIS A 187 -21.11 -5.43 1.90
C HIS A 187 -20.79 -5.75 3.37
N PRO A 188 -21.79 -5.83 4.26
CA PRO A 188 -21.56 -6.14 5.68
C PRO A 188 -20.78 -7.44 5.92
N SER A 189 -20.87 -8.41 4.99
CA SER A 189 -20.09 -9.66 5.07
C SER A 189 -18.59 -9.48 4.88
N VAL A 190 -18.14 -8.38 4.25
CA VAL A 190 -16.70 -8.07 4.06
C VAL A 190 -16.04 -7.73 5.40
N GLN A 191 -16.76 -7.17 6.36
CA GLN A 191 -16.22 -6.85 7.69
C GLN A 191 -15.66 -8.09 8.42
N ARG A 192 -16.14 -9.29 8.12
CA ARG A 192 -15.65 -10.54 8.73
C ARG A 192 -14.28 -10.97 8.17
N CYS A 193 -13.99 -10.63 6.93
CA CYS A 193 -12.80 -11.07 6.20
C CYS A 193 -11.78 -9.96 5.96
N LEU A 194 -12.12 -8.71 6.26
CA LEU A 194 -11.26 -7.55 6.08
C LEU A 194 -10.92 -6.95 7.46
N LYS A 195 -9.71 -7.23 7.95
CA LYS A 195 -9.22 -6.65 9.21
C LYS A 195 -8.85 -5.19 8.99
N GLU A 196 -9.61 -4.31 9.61
CA GLU A 196 -9.34 -2.87 9.64
C GLU A 196 -8.24 -2.56 10.67
N ILE A 197 -7.20 -1.85 10.23
CA ILE A 197 -6.10 -1.38 11.08
C ILE A 197 -5.98 0.13 10.88
N LYS A 198 -6.34 0.88 11.92
CA LYS A 198 -6.21 2.33 11.92
C LYS A 198 -4.80 2.73 12.34
N LEU A 199 -4.09 3.43 11.46
CA LEU A 199 -2.77 3.98 11.76
C LEU A 199 -2.90 5.40 12.31
N SER A 200 -2.66 5.55 13.61
CA SER A 200 -2.69 6.83 14.30
C SER A 200 -1.37 7.59 14.13
N LYS A 201 -1.32 8.84 14.55
CA LYS A 201 -0.08 9.62 14.66
C LYS A 201 0.92 8.91 15.58
N MET A 202 2.21 9.09 15.33
CA MET A 202 3.28 8.54 16.15
C MET A 202 3.38 9.26 17.49
N SER A 203 3.73 8.52 18.53
CA SER A 203 4.10 9.06 19.83
C SER A 203 5.43 9.81 19.75
N GLN A 204 5.67 10.71 20.71
CA GLN A 204 6.95 11.43 20.80
C GLN A 204 8.15 10.46 20.87
N ARG A 205 8.00 9.33 21.58
CA ARG A 205 9.04 8.31 21.69
C ARG A 205 9.42 7.71 20.34
N GLU A 206 8.42 7.35 19.53
CA GLU A 206 8.65 6.80 18.18
C GLU A 206 9.30 7.82 17.25
N LEU A 207 8.93 9.11 17.35
CA LEU A 207 9.58 10.17 16.58
C LEU A 207 11.04 10.38 16.99
N VAL A 208 11.33 10.33 18.30
CA VAL A 208 12.71 10.37 18.80
C VAL A 208 13.54 9.18 18.31
N ASP A 209 12.94 7.98 18.20
CA ASP A 209 13.62 6.79 17.68
C ASP A 209 13.99 6.97 16.18
N ILE A 210 13.15 7.66 15.41
CA ILE A 210 13.48 8.04 14.01
C ILE A 210 14.71 8.96 13.99
N ILE A 211 14.71 10.03 14.80
CA ILE A 211 15.81 10.99 14.86
C ILE A 211 17.11 10.28 15.28
N ASN A 212 17.07 9.49 16.34
CA ASN A 212 18.23 8.76 16.85
C ASN A 212 18.81 7.78 15.81
N SER A 213 17.92 7.08 15.09
CA SER A 213 18.36 6.15 14.04
C SER A 213 19.03 6.85 12.88
N GLY A 214 18.52 8.03 12.50
CA GLY A 214 19.08 8.84 11.44
C GLY A 214 20.42 9.48 11.84
N SER A 215 20.45 10.10 13.03
CA SER A 215 21.64 10.78 13.57
C SER A 215 22.82 9.81 13.74
N ALA A 216 22.58 8.62 14.27
CA ALA A 216 23.63 7.59 14.44
C ALA A 216 24.28 7.19 13.11
N LYS A 217 23.51 7.10 12.01
CA LYS A 217 24.04 6.78 10.66
C LYS A 217 24.85 7.91 10.05
N LEU A 218 24.50 9.16 10.37
CA LEU A 218 25.20 10.35 9.90
C LEU A 218 26.37 10.75 10.80
N LYS A 219 26.53 10.10 11.97
CA LYS A 219 27.47 10.46 13.03
C LYS A 219 27.25 11.90 13.53
N LEU A 220 25.99 12.33 13.56
CA LEU A 220 25.54 13.61 14.12
C LEU A 220 24.87 13.38 15.47
N ASN A 221 24.85 14.39 16.31
CA ASN A 221 24.19 14.34 17.61
C ASN A 221 23.14 15.47 17.70
N PHE A 222 21.87 15.10 17.75
CA PHE A 222 20.80 16.05 18.06
C PHE A 222 20.69 16.19 19.57
N THR A 223 20.78 17.41 20.09
CA THR A 223 20.56 17.69 21.51
C THR A 223 19.14 17.29 21.93
N ARG A 224 18.90 17.20 23.25
CA ARG A 224 17.58 16.89 23.80
C ARG A 224 16.53 17.92 23.35
N ASP A 225 16.91 19.21 23.38
CA ASP A 225 16.02 20.32 23.05
C ASP A 225 15.72 20.36 21.54
N ALA A 226 16.70 20.09 20.69
CA ALA A 226 16.52 19.90 19.24
C ALA A 226 15.53 18.76 18.95
N LYS A 227 15.68 17.59 19.56
CA LYS A 227 14.75 16.47 19.42
C LYS A 227 13.35 16.83 19.86
N PHE A 228 13.20 17.49 20.99
CA PHE A 228 11.91 17.94 21.52
C PHE A 228 11.25 18.95 20.55
N ARG A 229 12.02 19.89 20.04
CA ARG A 229 11.55 20.89 19.06
C ARG A 229 11.05 20.22 17.79
N ILE A 230 11.82 19.32 17.20
CA ILE A 230 11.41 18.53 16.02
C ILE A 230 10.12 17.75 16.29
N CYS A 231 10.01 17.06 17.41
CA CYS A 231 8.80 16.30 17.76
C CYS A 231 7.57 17.19 17.87
N ARG A 232 7.68 18.38 18.47
CA ARG A 232 6.57 19.33 18.57
C ARG A 232 6.13 19.81 17.19
N LEU A 233 7.06 20.20 16.33
CA LEU A 233 6.77 20.67 14.97
C LEU A 233 6.17 19.57 14.11
N SER A 234 6.66 18.33 14.27
CA SER A 234 6.15 17.17 13.54
C SER A 234 4.73 16.76 13.92
N SER A 235 4.26 17.14 15.13
CA SER A 235 2.88 16.85 15.59
C SER A 235 2.43 15.40 15.42
N GLY A 236 3.37 14.45 15.56
CA GLY A 236 3.11 13.01 15.40
C GLY A 236 3.19 12.48 13.95
N TYR A 237 3.56 13.31 13.00
CA TYR A 237 3.72 12.90 11.59
C TYR A 237 5.18 12.57 11.26
N PRO A 238 5.54 11.32 10.99
CA PRO A 238 6.92 10.92 10.68
C PRO A 238 7.47 11.61 9.42
N HIS A 239 6.62 11.95 8.47
CA HIS A 239 7.03 12.72 7.29
C HIS A 239 7.73 14.04 7.67
N PHE A 240 7.12 14.82 8.58
CA PHE A 240 7.71 16.07 9.04
C PHE A 240 8.95 15.84 9.90
N THR A 241 8.98 14.78 10.72
CA THR A 241 10.18 14.40 11.47
C THR A 241 11.37 14.14 10.54
N HIS A 242 11.16 13.36 9.47
CA HIS A 242 12.19 13.14 8.47
C HIS A 242 12.60 14.42 7.75
N LEU A 243 11.66 15.30 7.39
CA LEU A 243 11.92 16.53 6.66
C LEU A 243 12.77 17.51 7.50
N ILE A 244 12.32 17.79 8.72
CA ILE A 244 13.00 18.73 9.61
C ILE A 244 14.39 18.18 10.00
N SER A 245 14.48 16.90 10.37
CA SER A 245 15.76 16.27 10.71
C SER A 245 16.73 16.25 9.52
N LEU A 246 16.23 16.08 8.29
CA LEU A 246 17.07 16.15 7.10
C LEU A 246 17.64 17.55 6.93
N LYS A 247 16.81 18.58 7.01
CA LYS A 247 17.23 19.97 6.84
C LYS A 247 18.23 20.42 7.90
N SER A 248 17.97 20.09 9.17
CA SER A 248 18.93 20.39 10.26
C SER A 248 20.25 19.63 10.06
N ALA A 249 20.23 18.38 9.60
CA ALA A 249 21.43 17.62 9.32
C ALA A 249 22.20 18.18 8.11
N GLU A 250 21.55 18.64 7.06
CA GLU A 250 22.15 19.30 5.91
C GLU A 250 22.89 20.60 6.36
N GLY A 251 22.22 21.42 7.20
CA GLY A 251 22.83 22.63 7.78
C GLY A 251 24.08 22.33 8.61
N ALA A 252 24.00 21.35 9.50
CA ALA A 252 25.13 20.94 10.34
C ALA A 252 26.33 20.45 9.50
N ILE A 253 26.08 19.68 8.43
CA ILE A 253 27.14 19.21 7.52
C ILE A 253 27.78 20.37 6.76
N ILE A 254 26.98 21.35 6.30
CA ILE A 254 27.51 22.55 5.60
C ILE A 254 28.37 23.39 6.54
N ASN A 255 27.96 23.53 7.80
CA ASN A 255 28.66 24.30 8.82
C ASN A 255 29.77 23.49 9.52
N GLU A 256 30.01 22.24 9.09
CA GLU A 256 31.06 21.35 9.64
C GLU A 256 30.91 21.12 11.17
N VAL A 257 29.66 21.14 11.67
CA VAL A 257 29.36 20.87 13.09
C VAL A 257 28.74 19.48 13.26
N THR A 258 28.98 18.85 14.40
CA THR A 258 28.46 17.50 14.72
C THR A 258 27.24 17.54 15.65
N ASP A 259 27.14 18.57 16.47
CA ASP A 259 26.04 18.76 17.41
C ASP A 259 25.01 19.72 16.81
N ILE A 260 23.76 19.29 16.84
CA ILE A 260 22.61 20.04 16.31
C ILE A 260 21.75 20.45 17.51
N ASP A 261 21.62 21.73 17.73
CA ASP A 261 20.82 22.30 18.80
C ASP A 261 19.47 22.84 18.32
N ILE A 262 18.75 23.53 19.20
CA ILE A 262 17.42 24.06 18.93
C ILE A 262 17.46 25.19 17.89
N ASP A 263 18.55 25.96 17.85
CA ASP A 263 18.69 27.08 16.94
C ASP A 263 18.94 26.58 15.52
N ASP A 264 19.77 25.54 15.34
CA ASP A 264 19.95 24.86 14.06
C ASP A 264 18.62 24.30 13.51
N VAL A 265 17.75 23.77 14.39
CA VAL A 265 16.41 23.30 14.00
C VAL A 265 15.52 24.46 13.59
N ASN A 266 15.59 25.59 14.27
CA ASN A 266 14.79 26.78 13.93
C ASN A 266 15.24 27.42 12.61
N GLU A 267 16.53 27.41 12.30
CA GLU A 267 17.06 27.89 11.02
C GLU A 267 16.71 26.96 9.83
N ALA A 268 16.47 25.69 10.09
CA ALA A 268 16.17 24.68 9.07
C ALA A 268 14.70 24.69 8.59
N ILE A 269 13.83 25.51 9.18
CA ILE A 269 12.38 25.59 8.93
C ILE A 269 12.03 26.83 8.11
#